data_df72ab93e4e6ca4ef19dcbc09533dfd4
#
_entry.id   df72ab93e4e6ca4ef19dcbc09533dfd4
#
_cell.length_a   1.000
_cell.length_b   1.000
_cell.length_c   1.000
_cell.angle_alpha   90.00
_cell.angle_beta   90.00
_cell.angle_gamma   90.00
#
_symmetry.space_group_name_H-M   'P 1'
#
loop_
_entity.id
_entity.type
_entity.pdbx_description
1 polymer ?
#
loop_
_entity_poly.entity_id
_entity_poly.type
_entity_poly.pdbx_seq_one_letter_code
_entity_poly.pdbx_strand_id
1 'polypeptide(L)'
;KYPWGIYRQVPVRDFLYAGMENTTSTIFAQDFVVDSIGFNDRNYVNVNAHELAHQWFGDLITAQSGKHHWLQEGFATYYALLAERHLFGDDYFYEELNDYAEQLKRASKTDTIPVMNEKASSLSFYKKGAWALHVMREDIGAKNFQKAVKKYLKKYQYKNVNTDDF
;
A
#
# COMPACT_ATOMS: atom_id res chain seq x y z
N LYS A 1 -7.05 9.21 12.36
CA LYS A 1 -8.49 9.39 12.13
C LYS A 1 -8.76 9.42 10.64
N TYR A 2 -9.83 8.75 10.17
CA TYR A 2 -10.26 8.78 8.77
C TYR A 2 -10.56 10.22 8.33
N PRO A 3 -9.96 10.72 7.23
CA PRO A 3 -10.05 12.13 6.86
C PRO A 3 -11.39 12.52 6.19
N TRP A 4 -12.11 11.53 5.68
CA TRP A 4 -13.37 11.71 4.96
C TRP A 4 -14.57 11.33 5.85
N GLY A 5 -15.79 11.61 5.47
CA GLY A 5 -16.96 11.34 6.29
C GLY A 5 -17.27 9.85 6.41
N ILE A 6 -17.66 9.22 5.33
CA ILE A 6 -18.08 7.82 5.24
C ILE A 6 -17.18 7.08 4.25
N TYR A 7 -16.77 5.87 4.61
CA TYR A 7 -16.09 4.94 3.71
C TYR A 7 -17.08 3.91 3.19
N ARG A 8 -17.08 3.69 1.88
CA ARG A 8 -17.92 2.71 1.19
C ARG A 8 -17.06 1.73 0.43
N GLN A 9 -17.55 0.52 0.30
CA GLN A 9 -16.98 -0.54 -0.53
C GLN A 9 -18.05 -0.97 -1.53
N VAL A 10 -17.70 -0.96 -2.81
CA VAL A 10 -18.63 -1.24 -3.90
C VAL A 10 -18.08 -2.42 -4.71
N PRO A 11 -18.61 -3.64 -4.53
CA PRO A 11 -18.24 -4.77 -5.36
C PRO A 11 -18.82 -4.58 -6.78
N VAL A 12 -17.99 -4.83 -7.78
CA VAL A 12 -18.34 -4.66 -9.19
C VAL A 12 -18.01 -5.95 -9.95
N ARG A 13 -18.96 -6.44 -10.74
CA ARG A 13 -18.76 -7.57 -11.63
C ARG A 13 -17.84 -7.16 -12.80
N ASP A 14 -16.99 -8.11 -13.22
CA ASP A 14 -16.09 -7.90 -14.37
C ASP A 14 -15.20 -6.66 -14.25
N PHE A 15 -14.82 -6.33 -13.01
CA PHE A 15 -13.92 -5.21 -12.76
C PHE A 15 -12.48 -5.57 -13.17
N LEU A 16 -11.82 -4.64 -13.86
CA LEU A 16 -10.52 -4.89 -14.48
C LEU A 16 -9.37 -5.04 -13.47
N TYR A 17 -9.51 -4.47 -12.28
CA TYR A 17 -8.51 -4.47 -11.22
C TYR A 17 -9.02 -5.24 -9.99
N ALA A 18 -8.12 -5.56 -9.07
CA ALA A 18 -8.51 -6.14 -7.78
C ALA A 18 -9.32 -5.13 -6.94
N GLY A 19 -8.83 -3.90 -6.88
CA GLY A 19 -9.46 -2.76 -6.24
C GLY A 19 -9.15 -1.47 -6.97
N MET A 20 -9.82 -0.40 -6.56
CA MET A 20 -9.57 0.97 -6.99
C MET A 20 -9.99 1.91 -5.87
N GLU A 21 -9.07 2.76 -5.47
CA GLU A 21 -9.12 3.56 -4.27
C GLU A 21 -10.02 4.80 -4.31
N ASN A 22 -10.98 4.88 -5.22
CA ASN A 22 -11.85 6.06 -5.33
C ASN A 22 -12.20 6.66 -3.96
N THR A 23 -11.87 7.91 -3.77
CA THR A 23 -12.03 8.60 -2.48
C THR A 23 -13.40 8.38 -1.88
N THR A 24 -13.48 7.85 -0.68
CA THR A 24 -14.69 7.48 0.06
C THR A 24 -15.52 6.32 -0.50
N SER A 25 -15.18 5.77 -1.66
CA SER A 25 -15.98 4.76 -2.35
C SER A 25 -15.10 3.80 -3.14
N THR A 26 -14.33 2.99 -2.43
CA THR A 26 -13.46 1.98 -3.05
C THR A 26 -14.27 0.97 -3.85
N ILE A 27 -13.84 0.71 -5.07
CA ILE A 27 -14.41 -0.31 -5.94
C ILE A 27 -13.59 -1.58 -5.79
N PHE A 28 -14.25 -2.73 -5.68
CA PHE A 28 -13.62 -4.04 -5.61
C PHE A 28 -14.15 -4.94 -6.71
N ALA A 29 -13.29 -5.78 -7.29
CA ALA A 29 -13.75 -6.92 -8.05
C ALA A 29 -14.60 -7.83 -7.15
N GLN A 30 -15.72 -8.34 -7.66
CA GLN A 30 -16.60 -9.19 -6.87
C GLN A 30 -15.93 -10.45 -6.32
N ASP A 31 -14.82 -10.89 -6.90
CA ASP A 31 -14.04 -12.05 -6.47
C ASP A 31 -13.44 -11.88 -5.05
N PHE A 32 -13.36 -10.64 -4.57
CA PHE A 32 -12.95 -10.33 -3.20
C PHE A 32 -14.12 -10.26 -2.21
N VAL A 33 -15.34 -10.53 -2.65
CA VAL A 33 -16.51 -10.74 -1.78
C VAL A 33 -16.59 -12.22 -1.48
N VAL A 34 -16.04 -12.63 -0.36
CA VAL A 34 -15.92 -14.04 0.01
C VAL A 34 -17.08 -14.50 0.88
N ASP A 35 -17.45 -15.76 0.71
CA ASP A 35 -18.40 -16.47 1.59
C ASP A 35 -17.67 -17.23 2.71
N SER A 36 -18.40 -18.05 3.45
CA SER A 36 -17.83 -18.86 4.54
C SER A 36 -16.81 -19.91 4.10
N ILE A 37 -16.82 -20.29 2.83
CA ILE A 37 -15.86 -21.26 2.25
C ILE A 37 -14.56 -20.54 1.91
N GLY A 38 -14.66 -19.40 1.25
CA GLY A 38 -13.51 -18.56 0.86
C GLY A 38 -12.90 -17.76 2.02
N PHE A 39 -13.48 -17.77 3.21
CA PHE A 39 -13.08 -16.96 4.34
C PHE A 39 -11.62 -17.19 4.79
N ASN A 40 -11.10 -18.40 4.58
CA ASN A 40 -9.71 -18.74 4.92
C ASN A 40 -8.68 -18.23 3.89
N ASP A 41 -9.13 -17.80 2.73
CA ASP A 41 -8.29 -17.18 1.72
C ASP A 41 -8.13 -15.69 2.08
N ARG A 42 -6.94 -15.32 2.52
CA ARG A 42 -6.68 -14.01 3.17
C ARG A 42 -6.45 -12.87 2.19
N ASN A 43 -6.41 -13.12 0.89
CA ASN A 43 -6.12 -12.11 -0.13
C ASN A 43 -7.13 -10.93 -0.11
N TYR A 44 -8.39 -11.19 0.22
CA TYR A 44 -9.40 -10.14 0.38
C TYR A 44 -9.05 -9.15 1.50
N VAL A 45 -8.38 -9.61 2.58
CA VAL A 45 -7.94 -8.74 3.68
C VAL A 45 -6.85 -7.80 3.19
N ASN A 46 -5.87 -8.32 2.44
CA ASN A 46 -4.79 -7.54 1.86
C ASN A 46 -5.32 -6.44 0.95
N VAL A 47 -6.15 -6.80 -0.04
CA VAL A 47 -6.74 -5.84 -0.98
C VAL A 47 -7.57 -4.79 -0.26
N ASN A 48 -8.43 -5.19 0.69
CA ASN A 48 -9.22 -4.23 1.47
C ASN A 48 -8.35 -3.25 2.27
N ALA A 49 -7.32 -3.73 2.92
CA ALA A 49 -6.41 -2.89 3.69
C ALA A 49 -5.58 -1.96 2.80
N HIS A 50 -5.17 -2.44 1.63
CA HIS A 50 -4.45 -1.67 0.62
C HIS A 50 -5.30 -0.49 0.12
N GLU A 51 -6.49 -0.76 -0.35
CA GLU A 51 -7.41 0.28 -0.85
C GLU A 51 -7.84 1.26 0.25
N LEU A 52 -8.01 0.77 1.48
CA LEU A 52 -8.27 1.66 2.62
C LEU A 52 -7.08 2.58 2.91
N ALA A 53 -5.85 2.09 2.81
CA ALA A 53 -4.66 2.90 3.05
C ALA A 53 -4.50 4.02 2.01
N HIS A 54 -4.93 3.81 0.79
CA HIS A 54 -4.96 4.83 -0.25
C HIS A 54 -5.79 6.05 0.10
N GLN A 55 -6.77 5.94 0.99
CA GLN A 55 -7.56 7.08 1.47
C GLN A 55 -6.70 8.17 2.15
N TRP A 56 -5.48 7.82 2.58
CA TRP A 56 -4.45 8.76 3.04
C TRP A 56 -3.33 8.93 2.01
N PHE A 57 -2.86 7.82 1.41
CA PHE A 57 -1.72 7.79 0.48
C PHE A 57 -2.20 7.59 -0.95
N GLY A 58 -2.57 8.64 -1.60
CA GLY A 58 -3.24 8.69 -2.91
C GLY A 58 -4.31 9.78 -2.92
N ASP A 59 -5.22 9.72 -1.97
CA ASP A 59 -6.38 10.61 -1.89
C ASP A 59 -6.11 11.87 -1.06
N LEU A 60 -5.69 11.71 0.21
CA LEU A 60 -5.41 12.87 1.07
C LEU A 60 -4.15 13.62 0.65
N ILE A 61 -3.12 12.88 0.26
CA ILE A 61 -1.90 13.36 -0.36
C ILE A 61 -1.68 12.57 -1.64
N THR A 62 -1.38 13.25 -2.74
CA THR A 62 -1.28 12.62 -4.06
C THR A 62 0.12 12.79 -4.63
N ALA A 63 0.70 11.77 -5.24
CA ALA A 63 1.98 11.87 -5.90
C ALA A 63 1.93 12.91 -7.03
N GLN A 64 2.95 13.77 -7.09
CA GLN A 64 3.03 14.87 -8.05
C GLN A 64 3.14 14.39 -9.50
N SER A 65 3.70 13.20 -9.71
CA SER A 65 3.85 12.58 -11.02
C SER A 65 4.09 11.08 -10.88
N GLY A 66 4.02 10.34 -11.99
CA GLY A 66 4.33 8.91 -12.03
C GLY A 66 5.70 8.53 -11.47
N LYS A 67 6.68 9.44 -11.52
CA LYS A 67 7.99 9.26 -10.90
C LYS A 67 7.93 9.01 -9.37
N HIS A 68 6.91 9.52 -8.72
CA HIS A 68 6.72 9.44 -7.27
C HIS A 68 5.56 8.51 -6.86
N HIS A 69 5.07 7.70 -7.81
CA HIS A 69 3.91 6.83 -7.60
C HIS A 69 4.09 5.82 -6.45
N TRP A 70 5.33 5.45 -6.16
CA TRP A 70 5.65 4.59 -5.01
C TRP A 70 5.21 5.17 -3.65
N LEU A 71 5.02 6.51 -3.56
CA LEU A 71 4.47 7.17 -2.36
C LEU A 71 3.00 6.84 -2.12
N GLN A 72 2.30 6.35 -3.12
CA GLN A 72 0.93 5.84 -3.01
C GLN A 72 0.98 4.32 -2.82
N GLU A 73 1.47 3.61 -3.81
CA GLU A 73 1.45 2.15 -3.84
C GLU A 73 2.34 1.49 -2.77
N GLY A 74 3.53 2.01 -2.56
CA GLY A 74 4.44 1.49 -1.53
C GLY A 74 3.88 1.66 -0.13
N PHE A 75 3.29 2.82 0.17
CA PHE A 75 2.61 3.04 1.44
C PHE A 75 1.38 2.15 1.60
N ALA A 76 0.50 2.08 0.59
CA ALA A 76 -0.69 1.25 0.66
C ALA A 76 -0.33 -0.23 0.86
N THR A 77 0.65 -0.73 0.12
CA THR A 77 1.17 -2.10 0.26
C THR A 77 1.75 -2.35 1.65
N TYR A 78 2.55 -1.42 2.18
CA TYR A 78 3.15 -1.60 3.49
C TYR A 78 2.13 -1.53 4.63
N TYR A 79 1.15 -0.64 4.54
CA TYR A 79 0.08 -0.55 5.55
C TYR A 79 -0.87 -1.75 5.48
N ALA A 80 -1.08 -2.34 4.30
CA ALA A 80 -1.77 -3.63 4.18
C ALA A 80 -1.04 -4.74 4.94
N LEU A 81 0.28 -4.88 4.74
CA LEU A 81 1.10 -5.83 5.50
C LEU A 81 1.04 -5.59 7.02
N LEU A 82 1.05 -4.33 7.46
CA LEU A 82 0.93 -4.01 8.88
C LEU A 82 -0.46 -4.34 9.44
N ALA A 83 -1.51 -4.21 8.65
CA ALA A 83 -2.86 -4.64 9.01
C ALA A 83 -2.95 -6.17 9.12
N GLU A 84 -2.38 -6.89 8.17
CA GLU A 84 -2.27 -8.35 8.21
C GLU A 84 -1.44 -8.84 9.40
N ARG A 85 -0.33 -8.15 9.71
CA ARG A 85 0.45 -8.40 10.93
C ARG A 85 -0.40 -8.31 12.20
N HIS A 86 -1.26 -7.30 12.26
CA HIS A 86 -2.16 -7.12 13.40
C HIS A 86 -3.21 -8.24 13.51
N LEU A 87 -3.69 -8.74 12.39
CA LEU A 87 -4.73 -9.77 12.33
C LEU A 87 -4.19 -11.18 12.44
N PHE A 88 -3.03 -11.45 11.85
CA PHE A 88 -2.51 -12.81 11.65
C PHE A 88 -1.19 -13.08 12.38
N GLY A 89 -0.59 -12.07 12.99
CA GLY A 89 0.63 -12.18 13.78
C GLY A 89 1.93 -11.93 13.02
N ASP A 90 3.03 -11.99 13.77
CA ASP A 90 4.37 -11.67 13.28
C ASP A 90 4.87 -12.70 12.27
N ASP A 91 4.60 -13.99 12.49
CA ASP A 91 5.08 -15.06 11.60
C ASP A 91 4.54 -14.86 10.18
N TYR A 92 3.24 -14.60 10.05
CA TYR A 92 2.62 -14.30 8.77
C TYR A 92 3.26 -13.06 8.10
N PHE A 93 3.45 -12.00 8.87
CA PHE A 93 4.06 -10.76 8.36
C PHE A 93 5.47 -10.99 7.82
N TYR A 94 6.31 -11.74 8.54
CA TYR A 94 7.67 -12.00 8.10
C TYR A 94 7.73 -13.00 6.94
N GLU A 95 6.79 -13.93 6.83
CA GLU A 95 6.66 -14.81 5.68
C GLU A 95 6.36 -13.99 4.41
N GLU A 96 5.35 -13.12 4.45
CA GLU A 96 5.01 -12.24 3.33
C GLU A 96 6.16 -11.29 2.95
N LEU A 97 6.83 -10.74 3.96
CA LEU A 97 7.97 -9.86 3.75
C LEU A 97 9.15 -10.59 3.09
N ASN A 98 9.41 -11.84 3.49
CA ASN A 98 10.41 -12.69 2.88
C ASN A 98 10.05 -13.02 1.42
N ASP A 99 8.79 -13.31 1.12
CA ASP A 99 8.33 -13.51 -0.26
C ASP A 99 8.57 -12.26 -1.11
N TYR A 100 8.29 -11.05 -0.57
CA TYR A 100 8.63 -9.81 -1.26
C TYR A 100 10.13 -9.70 -1.54
N ALA A 101 10.98 -10.00 -0.57
CA ALA A 101 12.43 -9.96 -0.75
C ALA A 101 12.90 -10.92 -1.85
N GLU A 102 12.39 -12.15 -1.87
CA GLU A 102 12.75 -13.13 -2.90
C GLU A 102 12.26 -12.72 -4.30
N GLN A 103 11.06 -12.14 -4.40
CA GLN A 103 10.55 -11.61 -5.67
C GLN A 103 11.43 -10.45 -6.16
N LEU A 104 11.77 -9.50 -5.30
CA LEU A 104 12.63 -8.37 -5.62
C LEU A 104 14.04 -8.81 -6.02
N LYS A 105 14.61 -9.77 -5.31
CA LYS A 105 15.92 -10.34 -5.61
C LYS A 105 15.94 -11.05 -7.00
N ARG A 106 14.88 -11.79 -7.32
CA ARG A 106 14.73 -12.40 -8.65
C ARG A 106 14.59 -11.36 -9.75
N ALA A 107 13.73 -10.36 -9.53
CA ALA A 107 13.48 -9.29 -10.50
C ALA A 107 14.69 -8.38 -10.71
N SER A 108 15.54 -8.16 -9.70
CA SER A 108 16.71 -7.27 -9.80
C SER A 108 17.71 -7.65 -10.89
N LYS A 109 17.62 -8.86 -11.41
CA LYS A 109 18.45 -9.33 -12.54
C LYS A 109 18.07 -8.70 -13.87
N THR A 110 16.82 -8.27 -14.01
CA THR A 110 16.26 -7.72 -15.27
C THR A 110 15.59 -6.37 -15.09
N ASP A 111 14.99 -6.11 -13.92
CA ASP A 111 14.37 -4.84 -13.55
C ASP A 111 15.40 -3.96 -12.81
N THR A 112 16.10 -3.14 -13.57
CA THR A 112 17.13 -2.22 -13.07
C THR A 112 16.62 -0.79 -12.93
N ILE A 113 15.36 -0.54 -13.24
CA ILE A 113 14.77 0.80 -13.18
C ILE A 113 14.57 1.19 -11.71
N PRO A 114 15.06 2.37 -11.30
CA PRO A 114 14.85 2.86 -9.93
C PRO A 114 13.36 3.05 -9.62
N VAL A 115 12.97 2.86 -8.35
CA VAL A 115 11.60 3.09 -7.88
C VAL A 115 11.10 4.51 -8.15
N MET A 116 11.99 5.50 -8.14
CA MET A 116 11.70 6.90 -8.49
C MET A 116 11.80 7.16 -10.00
N ASN A 117 11.08 6.37 -10.78
CA ASN A 117 11.02 6.52 -12.24
C ASN A 117 9.60 6.17 -12.71
N GLU A 118 9.02 6.98 -13.57
CA GLU A 118 7.67 6.75 -14.11
C GLU A 118 7.52 5.43 -14.90
N LYS A 119 8.65 4.87 -15.37
CA LYS A 119 8.71 3.58 -16.07
C LYS A 119 9.03 2.41 -15.14
N ALA A 120 9.12 2.64 -13.83
CA ALA A 120 9.33 1.56 -12.87
C ALA A 120 8.19 0.54 -12.95
N SER A 121 8.53 -0.73 -12.72
CA SER A 121 7.52 -1.80 -12.74
C SER A 121 6.55 -1.70 -11.56
N SER A 122 5.39 -2.33 -11.68
CA SER A 122 4.45 -2.48 -10.57
C SER A 122 5.16 -3.12 -9.35
N LEU A 123 6.01 -4.13 -9.57
CA LEU A 123 6.78 -4.74 -8.49
C LEU A 123 7.64 -3.71 -7.74
N SER A 124 8.25 -2.77 -8.48
CA SER A 124 9.05 -1.70 -7.89
C SER A 124 8.19 -0.70 -7.11
N PHE A 125 7.08 -0.22 -7.65
CA PHE A 125 6.22 0.72 -6.94
C PHE A 125 5.62 0.12 -5.67
N TYR A 126 5.10 -1.09 -5.77
CA TYR A 126 4.38 -1.77 -4.67
C TYR A 126 5.37 -2.40 -3.68
N LYS A 127 6.05 -3.47 -4.07
CA LYS A 127 6.83 -4.29 -3.15
C LYS A 127 8.16 -3.66 -2.75
N LYS A 128 8.90 -3.05 -3.70
CA LYS A 128 10.15 -2.36 -3.38
C LYS A 128 9.90 -1.08 -2.58
N GLY A 129 8.81 -0.34 -2.89
CA GLY A 129 8.36 0.80 -2.10
C GLY A 129 8.01 0.39 -0.65
N ALA A 130 7.21 -0.68 -0.48
CA ALA A 130 6.87 -1.22 0.83
C ALA A 130 8.11 -1.69 1.61
N TRP A 131 9.04 -2.36 0.93
CA TRP A 131 10.31 -2.80 1.53
C TRP A 131 11.16 -1.62 2.02
N ALA A 132 11.27 -0.56 1.25
CA ALA A 132 11.98 0.65 1.66
C ALA A 132 11.36 1.27 2.94
N LEU A 133 10.04 1.33 3.01
CA LEU A 133 9.34 1.81 4.20
C LEU A 133 9.56 0.89 5.41
N HIS A 134 9.61 -0.43 5.20
CA HIS A 134 9.94 -1.37 6.26
C HIS A 134 11.35 -1.12 6.81
N VAL A 135 12.35 -1.00 5.94
CA VAL A 135 13.74 -0.71 6.36
C VAL A 135 13.81 0.60 7.16
N MET A 136 13.18 1.68 6.66
CA MET A 136 13.12 2.95 7.39
C MET A 136 12.48 2.78 8.77
N ARG A 137 11.38 2.01 8.86
CA ARG A 137 10.69 1.79 10.14
C ARG A 137 11.53 1.01 11.14
N GLU A 138 12.29 0.01 10.69
CA GLU A 138 13.20 -0.74 11.55
C GLU A 138 14.40 0.12 12.00
N ASP A 139 14.94 0.95 11.10
CA ASP A 139 16.07 1.82 11.39
C ASP A 139 15.74 2.89 12.44
N ILE A 140 14.63 3.63 12.27
CA ILE A 140 14.27 4.72 13.20
C ILE A 140 13.33 4.29 14.33
N GLY A 141 12.85 3.07 14.30
CA GLY A 141 11.90 2.47 15.23
C GLY A 141 10.44 2.84 14.95
N ALA A 142 9.53 1.91 15.23
CA ALA A 142 8.11 2.00 14.89
C ALA A 142 7.41 3.27 15.44
N LYS A 143 7.75 3.71 16.65
CA LYS A 143 7.16 4.92 17.24
C LYS A 143 7.55 6.20 16.50
N ASN A 144 8.82 6.30 16.09
CA ASN A 144 9.32 7.46 15.37
C ASN A 144 8.80 7.47 13.94
N PHE A 145 8.77 6.31 13.28
CA PHE A 145 8.15 6.15 11.97
C PHE A 145 6.69 6.61 11.98
N GLN A 146 5.90 6.15 12.95
CA GLN A 146 4.50 6.58 13.08
C GLN A 146 4.35 8.09 13.27
N LYS A 147 5.23 8.71 14.07
CA LYS A 147 5.24 10.18 14.26
C LYS A 147 5.59 10.90 12.97
N ALA A 148 6.60 10.42 12.23
CA ALA A 148 7.01 10.98 10.95
C ALA A 148 5.87 10.94 9.92
N VAL A 149 5.24 9.78 9.75
CA VAL A 149 4.10 9.62 8.85
C VAL A 149 2.93 10.53 9.23
N LYS A 150 2.58 10.62 10.52
CA LYS A 150 1.53 11.54 10.98
C LYS A 150 1.85 13.00 10.67
N LYS A 151 3.11 13.40 10.84
CA LYS A 151 3.59 14.76 10.53
C LYS A 151 3.53 15.03 9.02
N TYR A 152 3.96 14.06 8.22
CA TYR A 152 3.92 14.11 6.77
C TYR A 152 2.48 14.31 6.26
N LEU A 153 1.55 13.43 6.64
CA LEU A 153 0.14 13.54 6.28
C LEU A 153 -0.48 14.88 6.72
N LYS A 154 -0.17 15.37 7.94
CA LYS A 154 -0.68 16.66 8.43
C LYS A 154 -0.12 17.84 7.64
N LYS A 155 1.16 17.80 7.26
CA LYS A 155 1.84 18.90 6.54
C LYS A 155 1.35 19.03 5.10
N TYR A 156 1.08 17.87 4.47
CA TYR A 156 0.82 17.82 3.03
C TYR A 156 -0.64 17.44 2.68
N GLN A 157 -1.56 17.37 3.64
CA GLN A 157 -2.98 17.10 3.35
C GLN A 157 -3.50 18.01 2.23
N TYR A 158 -4.23 17.42 1.30
CA TYR A 158 -4.81 18.08 0.11
C TYR A 158 -3.77 18.67 -0.86
N LYS A 159 -2.54 18.14 -0.88
CA LYS A 159 -1.47 18.61 -1.76
C LYS A 159 -0.88 17.46 -2.56
N ASN A 160 -0.24 17.84 -3.66
CA ASN A 160 0.66 16.95 -4.38
C ASN A 160 2.03 16.92 -3.70
N VAL A 161 2.65 15.75 -3.69
CA VAL A 161 3.92 15.47 -3.00
C VAL A 161 4.91 14.77 -3.92
N ASN A 162 6.18 14.95 -3.63
CA ASN A 162 7.27 14.22 -4.24
C ASN A 162 8.06 13.43 -3.18
N THR A 163 9.05 12.66 -3.59
CA THR A 163 9.83 11.81 -2.69
C THR A 163 10.61 12.63 -1.65
N ASP A 164 11.07 13.83 -1.98
CA ASP A 164 11.84 14.69 -1.06
C ASP A 164 10.96 15.32 0.03
N ASP A 165 9.64 15.28 -0.14
CA ASP A 165 8.68 15.76 0.86
C ASP A 165 8.48 14.78 2.02
N PHE A 166 8.78 13.51 1.81
CA PHE A 166 8.71 12.46 2.82
C PHE A 166 10.03 12.27 3.53
#